data_6422c7f6e9a04b03d1e789195a5e3a89
#
_entry.id   6422c7f6e9a04b03d1e789195a5e3a89
#
_cell.length_a   1.000
_cell.length_b   1.000
_cell.length_c   1.000
_cell.angle_alpha   90.00
_cell.angle_beta   90.00
_cell.angle_gamma   90.00
#
_symmetry.space_group_name_H-M   'P 1'
#
loop_
_entity.id
_entity.type
_entity.pdbx_description
1 polymer ?
#
loop_
_entity_poly.entity_id
_entity_poly.type
_entity_poly.pdbx_seq_one_letter_code
_entity_poly.pdbx_strand_id
1 'polypeptide(L)'
;MKSWITIALLAGLLGGAVSLPAVAQTSTFETRVKEIEALSRAKNLARQAAETENGGLSQYRAELSMHGFAAKSPFVDQGDHWIFTFKGNVPGVIEPSIESEVRVDKADFQTTVLYNGAIRSQR
;
A
#
# COMPACT_ATOMS: atom_id res chain seq x y z
N MET A 1 -39.74 -22.02 46.22
CA MET A 1 -39.33 -21.72 45.85
C MET A 1 -38.48 -21.89 45.29
N LYS A 2 -38.22 -21.91 44.76
CA LYS A 2 -37.68 -21.83 44.29
C LYS A 2 -36.77 -21.99 43.69
N SER A 3 -36.31 -21.93 43.36
CA SER A 3 -35.47 -21.84 42.84
C SER A 3 -34.90 -22.35 41.98
N TRP A 4 -34.65 -22.45 41.53
CA TRP A 4 -34.23 -22.71 40.83
C TRP A 4 -33.55 -22.68 40.12
N ILE A 5 -33.33 -22.43 39.81
CA ILE A 5 -32.85 -22.20 39.14
C ILE A 5 -31.96 -22.29 38.57
N THR A 6 -31.70 -22.22 38.25
CA THR A 6 -31.01 -21.98 37.70
C THR A 6 -30.08 -22.41 37.09
N ILE A 7 -29.66 -22.37 37.14
CA ILE A 7 -28.79 -22.70 36.66
C ILE A 7 -28.28 -23.02 35.65
N ALA A 8 -28.31 -23.10 35.21
CA ALA A 8 -27.94 -23.44 34.24
C ALA A 8 -27.15 -22.95 33.60
N LEU A 9 -27.00 -22.85 33.30
CA LEU A 9 -26.44 -22.31 32.73
C LEU A 9 -25.37 -22.43 32.32
N LEU A 10 -24.95 -22.21 32.36
CA LEU A 10 -23.88 -22.14 32.20
C LEU A 10 -23.33 -22.83 31.34
N ALA A 11 -23.44 -23.04 31.15
CA ALA A 11 -22.91 -23.90 30.50
C ALA A 11 -22.47 -23.46 29.29
N GLY A 12 -22.95 -23.23 28.76
CA GLY A 12 -22.55 -22.92 27.61
C GLY A 12 -21.36 -22.49 27.39
N LEU A 13 -21.15 -22.13 27.62
CA LEU A 13 -20.15 -21.59 27.54
C LEU A 13 -19.15 -22.19 27.00
N LEU A 14 -18.86 -22.51 27.11
CA LEU A 14 -17.83 -22.99 26.83
C LEU A 14 -17.64 -23.28 25.58
N GLY A 15 -18.03 -23.54 25.18
CA GLY A 15 -17.67 -24.06 24.16
C GLY A 15 -17.17 -23.36 23.15
N GLY A 16 -17.54 -22.80 22.82
CA GLY A 16 -17.17 -22.27 21.76
C GLY A 16 -15.96 -21.97 21.48
N ALA A 17 -15.63 -21.56 21.91
CA ALA A 17 -14.49 -21.10 21.85
C ALA A 17 -13.70 -21.59 20.85
N VAL A 18 -13.39 -22.18 20.70
CA VAL A 18 -12.55 -22.66 20.04
C VAL A 18 -12.38 -22.58 18.71
N SER A 19 -12.73 -22.80 18.07
CA SER A 19 -12.62 -22.98 16.81
C SER A 19 -12.06 -22.07 15.96
N LEU A 20 -11.81 -22.27 14.87
CA LEU A 20 -11.48 -21.43 13.97
C LEU A 20 -10.18 -20.88 13.79
N PRO A 21 -9.17 -21.04 14.39
CA PRO A 21 -7.87 -20.48 14.08
C PRO A 21 -7.40 -20.75 12.67
N ALA A 22 -7.66 -21.94 12.19
CA ALA A 22 -7.17 -22.27 10.86
C ALA A 22 -7.85 -21.43 9.78
N VAL A 23 -9.15 -21.26 9.90
CA VAL A 23 -9.88 -20.45 8.92
C VAL A 23 -9.44 -19.00 9.01
N ALA A 24 -9.27 -18.52 10.22
CA ALA A 24 -8.85 -17.14 10.40
C ALA A 24 -7.45 -16.92 9.84
N GLN A 25 -6.56 -17.88 10.01
CA GLN A 25 -5.22 -17.76 9.48
C GLN A 25 -5.21 -17.74 7.96
N THR A 26 -6.03 -18.56 7.34
CA THR A 26 -6.12 -18.58 5.88
C THR A 26 -6.64 -17.24 5.37
N SER A 27 -7.68 -16.71 6.00
CA SER A 27 -8.21 -15.41 5.60
C SER A 27 -7.18 -14.31 5.77
N THR A 28 -6.42 -14.36 6.86
CA THR A 28 -5.39 -13.37 7.10
C THR A 28 -4.30 -13.43 6.04
N PHE A 29 -3.91 -14.65 5.67
CA PHE A 29 -2.90 -14.81 4.65
C PHE A 29 -3.38 -14.26 3.31
N GLU A 30 -4.60 -14.60 2.94
CA GLU A 30 -5.17 -14.12 1.68
C GLU A 30 -5.29 -12.60 1.68
N THR A 31 -5.67 -12.02 2.82
CA THR A 31 -5.76 -10.58 2.92
C THR A 31 -4.41 -9.94 2.71
N ARG A 32 -3.37 -10.51 3.29
CA ARG A 32 -2.03 -9.96 3.13
C ARG A 32 -1.55 -10.05 1.69
N VAL A 33 -1.84 -11.15 1.02
CA VAL A 33 -1.46 -11.29 -0.37
C VAL A 33 -2.12 -10.21 -1.20
N LYS A 34 -3.40 -9.97 -0.97
CA LYS A 34 -4.12 -8.94 -1.71
C LYS A 34 -3.58 -7.55 -1.43
N GLU A 35 -3.18 -7.30 -0.19
CA GLU A 35 -2.61 -6.01 0.16
C GLU A 35 -1.28 -5.79 -0.54
N ILE A 36 -0.47 -6.84 -0.60
CA ILE A 36 0.82 -6.74 -1.28
C ILE A 36 0.62 -6.50 -2.77
N GLU A 37 -0.33 -7.20 -3.37
CA GLU A 37 -0.63 -7.01 -4.78
C GLU A 37 -1.15 -5.61 -5.05
N ALA A 38 -2.00 -5.11 -4.17
CA ALA A 38 -2.55 -3.77 -4.33
C ALA A 38 -1.46 -2.71 -4.23
N LEU A 39 -0.56 -2.85 -3.26
CA LEU A 39 0.53 -1.91 -3.10
C LEU A 39 1.46 -1.97 -4.32
N SER A 40 1.71 -3.16 -4.82
CA SER A 40 2.56 -3.33 -5.99
C SER A 40 1.96 -2.64 -7.21
N ARG A 41 0.65 -2.80 -7.39
CA ARG A 41 -0.04 -2.13 -8.48
C ARG A 41 0.02 -0.63 -8.31
N ALA A 42 -0.21 -0.16 -7.09
CA ALA A 42 -0.19 1.28 -6.83
C ALA A 42 1.18 1.86 -7.11
N LYS A 43 2.25 1.16 -6.70
CA LYS A 43 3.61 1.63 -6.96
C LYS A 43 3.85 1.76 -8.46
N ASN A 44 3.42 0.76 -9.22
CA ASN A 44 3.64 0.81 -10.66
C ASN A 44 2.83 1.94 -11.32
N LEU A 45 1.62 2.17 -10.84
CA LEU A 45 0.81 3.27 -11.37
C LEU A 45 1.44 4.62 -11.03
N ALA A 46 1.96 4.76 -9.83
CA ALA A 46 2.61 6.00 -9.42
C ALA A 46 3.83 6.26 -10.29
N ARG A 47 4.65 5.22 -10.52
CA ARG A 47 5.81 5.38 -11.37
C ARG A 47 5.42 5.74 -12.80
N GLN A 48 4.41 5.07 -13.34
CA GLN A 48 3.97 5.35 -14.70
C GLN A 48 3.41 6.76 -14.84
N ALA A 49 2.74 7.24 -13.80
CA ALA A 49 2.23 8.61 -13.84
C ALA A 49 3.39 9.60 -13.92
N ALA A 50 4.45 9.37 -13.17
CA ALA A 50 5.62 10.24 -13.22
C ALA A 50 6.31 10.13 -14.57
N GLU A 51 6.40 8.92 -15.11
CA GLU A 51 7.01 8.72 -16.41
C GLU A 51 6.26 9.52 -17.48
N THR A 52 4.94 9.45 -17.45
CA THR A 52 4.12 10.18 -18.42
C THR A 52 4.27 11.69 -18.24
N GLU A 53 4.24 12.12 -16.97
CA GLU A 53 4.33 13.54 -16.67
C GLU A 53 5.64 14.13 -17.16
N ASN A 54 6.69 13.34 -17.17
CA ASN A 54 8.02 13.82 -17.50
C ASN A 54 8.48 13.48 -18.93
N GLY A 55 7.54 13.10 -19.78
CA GLY A 55 7.87 12.93 -21.17
C GLY A 55 8.22 11.53 -21.63
N GLY A 56 8.06 10.55 -20.76
CA GLY A 56 8.29 9.17 -21.13
C GLY A 56 9.67 8.68 -20.78
N LEU A 57 9.92 7.40 -21.05
CA LEU A 57 11.15 6.76 -20.61
C LEU A 57 12.40 7.24 -21.31
N SER A 58 12.27 7.91 -22.45
CA SER A 58 13.44 8.50 -23.09
C SER A 58 13.89 9.77 -22.41
N GLN A 59 13.03 10.36 -21.55
CA GLN A 59 13.34 11.62 -20.88
C GLN A 59 13.49 11.45 -19.39
N TYR A 60 13.02 10.36 -18.82
CA TYR A 60 12.89 10.24 -17.38
C TYR A 60 13.01 8.79 -16.93
N ARG A 61 13.68 8.58 -15.82
CA ARG A 61 13.75 7.29 -15.15
C ARG A 61 13.54 7.50 -13.67
N ALA A 62 12.56 6.80 -13.10
CA ALA A 62 12.34 6.86 -11.67
C ALA A 62 13.44 6.10 -10.94
N GLU A 63 13.70 6.48 -9.69
CA GLU A 63 14.71 5.83 -8.87
C GLU A 63 14.44 4.33 -8.71
N LEU A 64 15.47 3.58 -8.39
CA LEU A 64 15.38 2.13 -8.35
C LEU A 64 14.35 1.60 -7.38
N SER A 65 14.09 2.32 -6.29
CA SER A 65 13.09 1.86 -5.33
C SER A 65 11.70 1.75 -5.94
N MET A 66 11.45 2.42 -7.04
CA MET A 66 10.16 2.35 -7.71
C MET A 66 10.06 1.19 -8.69
N HIS A 67 11.12 0.40 -8.83
CA HIS A 67 11.15 -0.74 -9.74
C HIS A 67 11.26 -2.08 -9.02
N GLY A 68 11.43 -2.06 -7.69
CA GLY A 68 11.59 -3.29 -6.93
C GLY A 68 10.35 -3.66 -6.15
N PHE A 69 10.55 -4.33 -5.03
CA PHE A 69 9.46 -4.75 -4.17
C PHE A 69 8.71 -3.54 -3.65
N ALA A 70 7.39 -3.62 -3.70
CA ALA A 70 6.56 -2.50 -3.29
C ALA A 70 6.80 -2.12 -1.83
N ALA A 71 7.05 -3.10 -0.97
CA ALA A 71 7.27 -2.83 0.44
C ALA A 71 8.51 -1.96 0.67
N LYS A 72 9.41 -1.93 -0.29
CA LYS A 72 10.61 -1.11 -0.18
C LYS A 72 10.52 0.20 -0.93
N SER A 73 9.38 0.47 -1.53
CA SER A 73 9.20 1.74 -2.23
C SER A 73 8.89 2.83 -1.22
N PRO A 74 9.13 4.10 -1.60
CA PRO A 74 8.90 5.21 -0.68
C PRO A 74 7.43 5.60 -0.67
N PHE A 75 6.64 4.89 0.08
CA PHE A 75 5.21 5.19 0.19
C PHE A 75 4.82 5.50 1.63
N VAL A 76 3.72 6.23 1.75
CA VAL A 76 3.07 6.45 3.04
C VAL A 76 1.63 5.99 2.86
N ASP A 77 1.18 5.14 3.78
CA ASP A 77 -0.18 4.64 3.76
C ASP A 77 -1.05 5.61 4.56
N GLN A 78 -1.97 6.28 3.86
CA GLN A 78 -2.81 7.29 4.49
C GLN A 78 -4.20 6.76 4.80
N GLY A 79 -4.38 5.46 4.79
CA GLY A 79 -5.67 4.86 5.11
C GLY A 79 -6.45 4.50 3.86
N ASP A 80 -7.01 5.47 3.18
CA ASP A 80 -7.77 5.19 1.97
C ASP A 80 -6.97 5.43 0.70
N HIS A 81 -5.73 5.84 0.83
CA HIS A 81 -4.87 6.03 -0.33
C HIS A 81 -3.41 5.93 0.09
N TRP A 82 -2.52 5.80 -0.89
CA TRP A 82 -1.08 5.85 -0.67
C TRP A 82 -0.54 7.11 -1.30
N ILE A 83 0.54 7.63 -0.71
CA ILE A 83 1.29 8.73 -1.31
C ILE A 83 2.70 8.20 -1.56
N PHE A 84 3.15 8.30 -2.81
CA PHE A 84 4.50 7.90 -3.17
C PHE A 84 5.30 9.16 -3.48
N THR A 85 6.45 9.34 -2.81
CA THR A 85 7.31 10.49 -3.08
C THR A 85 8.67 9.93 -3.47
N PHE A 86 9.08 10.19 -4.69
CA PHE A 86 10.30 9.59 -5.22
C PHE A 86 10.98 10.54 -6.19
N LYS A 87 12.24 10.21 -6.48
CA LYS A 87 13.04 11.05 -7.35
C LYS A 87 13.28 10.34 -8.66
N GLY A 88 13.72 11.10 -9.64
CA GLY A 88 14.06 10.57 -10.93
C GLY A 88 15.10 11.42 -11.62
N ASN A 89 15.63 10.88 -12.70
CA ASN A 89 16.69 11.55 -13.43
C ASN A 89 16.53 11.37 -14.92
N VAL A 90 17.25 12.19 -15.66
CA VAL A 90 17.33 12.03 -17.10
C VAL A 90 18.17 10.79 -17.37
N PRO A 91 17.77 9.93 -18.31
CA PRO A 91 18.57 8.74 -18.63
C PRO A 91 20.00 9.12 -18.99
N GLY A 92 20.95 8.40 -18.41
CA GLY A 92 22.35 8.68 -18.61
C GLY A 92 22.96 9.67 -17.63
N VAL A 93 22.11 10.33 -16.85
CA VAL A 93 22.59 11.27 -15.83
C VAL A 93 22.32 10.61 -14.48
N ILE A 94 23.38 10.48 -13.68
CA ILE A 94 23.26 9.79 -12.41
C ILE A 94 22.50 10.61 -11.37
N GLU A 95 22.70 11.89 -11.36
CA GLU A 95 22.12 12.74 -10.34
C GLU A 95 20.62 12.92 -10.55
N PRO A 96 19.81 12.70 -9.55
CA PRO A 96 18.37 12.95 -9.68
C PRO A 96 18.11 14.44 -9.79
N SER A 97 17.14 14.78 -10.60
CA SER A 97 16.81 16.19 -10.82
C SER A 97 15.33 16.48 -10.65
N ILE A 98 14.51 15.45 -10.51
CA ILE A 98 13.06 15.62 -10.43
C ILE A 98 12.55 14.88 -9.21
N GLU A 99 11.58 15.48 -8.55
CA GLU A 99 10.87 14.82 -7.47
C GLU A 99 9.41 14.78 -7.85
N SER A 100 8.79 13.60 -7.63
CA SER A 100 7.38 13.41 -7.92
C SER A 100 6.68 12.97 -6.67
N GLU A 101 5.48 13.47 -6.45
CA GLU A 101 4.63 13.04 -5.36
C GLU A 101 3.31 12.63 -5.99
N VAL A 102 2.93 11.36 -5.82
CA VAL A 102 1.78 10.81 -6.51
C VAL A 102 0.87 10.11 -5.52
N ARG A 103 -0.40 10.43 -5.60
CA ARG A 103 -1.42 9.78 -4.77
C ARG A 103 -2.10 8.68 -5.58
N VAL A 104 -2.32 7.52 -4.96
CA VAL A 104 -3.06 6.43 -5.57
C VAL A 104 -4.16 6.01 -4.60
N ASP A 105 -5.40 6.10 -5.02
CA ASP A 105 -6.54 5.75 -4.18
C ASP A 105 -6.69 4.24 -4.09
N LYS A 106 -7.02 3.74 -2.90
CA LYS A 106 -7.14 2.29 -2.73
C LYS A 106 -8.41 1.74 -3.31
N ALA A 107 -9.47 2.55 -3.34
CA ALA A 107 -10.76 2.07 -3.80
C ALA A 107 -10.78 1.75 -5.29
N ASP A 108 -10.17 2.58 -6.09
CA ASP A 108 -10.27 2.43 -7.54
C ASP A 108 -8.93 2.62 -8.25
N PHE A 109 -7.85 2.80 -7.50
CA PHE A 109 -6.51 3.02 -8.04
C PHE A 109 -6.41 4.28 -8.88
N GLN A 110 -7.30 5.24 -8.64
CA GLN A 110 -7.18 6.52 -9.33
C GLN A 110 -5.87 7.17 -8.90
N THR A 111 -5.11 7.65 -9.87
CA THR A 111 -3.77 8.14 -9.65
C THR A 111 -3.72 9.63 -9.95
N THR A 112 -3.19 10.40 -9.01
CA THR A 112 -3.13 11.85 -9.14
C THR A 112 -1.72 12.32 -8.84
N VAL A 113 -1.13 13.09 -9.74
CA VAL A 113 0.20 13.67 -9.52
C VAL A 113 0.00 14.92 -8.68
N LEU A 114 0.49 14.89 -7.46
CA LEU A 114 0.35 16.03 -6.55
C LEU A 114 1.48 17.03 -6.73
N TYR A 115 2.63 16.57 -7.13
CA TYR A 115 3.77 17.44 -7.35
C TYR A 115 4.72 16.77 -8.35
N ASN A 116 5.29 17.55 -9.23
CA ASN A 116 6.31 17.05 -10.14
C ASN A 116 7.18 18.24 -10.53
N GLY A 117 8.43 18.21 -10.10
CA GLY A 117 9.30 19.35 -10.38
C GLY A 117 10.63 19.21 -9.69
N ALA A 118 11.26 20.33 -9.40
CA ALA A 118 12.57 20.35 -8.77
C ALA A 118 12.52 19.63 -7.43
N ILE A 119 13.63 19.02 -7.06
CA ILE A 119 13.74 18.33 -5.79
C ILE A 119 13.54 19.33 -4.66
N ARG A 120 12.59 19.03 -3.78
CA ARG A 120 12.28 19.88 -2.66
C ARG A 120 13.28 19.61 -1.54
N SER A 121 13.02 20.11 -0.41
CA SER A 121 13.99 20.06 0.64
C SER A 121 14.49 18.67 0.92
N GLN A 122 15.69 18.60 1.37
CA GLN A 122 16.29 17.36 1.79
C GLN A 122 15.77 17.01 3.15
N ARG A 123 15.53 15.82 3.37
CA ARG A 123 15.11 15.49 4.68
C ARG A 123 15.76 14.29 5.14
#